data_dafc0e24ff4feab0bd86688bcd1bc8ae
#
_entry.id   dafc0e24ff4feab0bd86688bcd1bc8ae
#
_cell.length_a   1.000
_cell.length_b   1.000
_cell.length_c   1.000
_cell.angle_alpha   90.00
_cell.angle_beta   90.00
_cell.angle_gamma   90.00
#
_symmetry.space_group_name_H-M   'P 1'
#
loop_
_entity.id
_entity.type
_entity.pdbx_description
1 polymer ?
#
loop_
_entity_poly.entity_id
_entity_poly.type
_entity_poly.pdbx_seq_one_letter_code
_entity_poly.pdbx_strand_id
1 'polypeptide(L)' 'MTLWRISAKNNWNWGTGKQLVKGMFIELSTPTTTPPLGVVSYHEVIAKAFNTKYSTNFDKSKMNASYLICEKNG' A
#
# COMPACT_ATOMS: atom_id res chain seq x y z
N MET A 1 -3.52 -18.95 -2.34
CA MET A 1 -3.46 -17.47 -2.39
C MET A 1 -3.00 -16.93 -1.06
N THR A 2 -2.25 -15.88 -1.09
CA THR A 2 -1.70 -15.25 0.11
C THR A 2 -2.36 -13.91 0.33
N LEU A 3 -2.87 -13.68 1.54
CA LEU A 3 -3.45 -12.39 1.92
C LEU A 3 -2.38 -11.55 2.62
N TRP A 4 -2.23 -10.33 2.14
CA TRP A 4 -1.25 -9.39 2.66
C TRP A 4 -1.96 -8.18 3.26
N ARG A 5 -1.48 -7.71 4.40
CA ARG A 5 -1.87 -6.41 4.95
C ARG A 5 -0.74 -5.43 4.67
N ILE A 6 -1.06 -4.37 3.94
CA ILE A 6 -0.09 -3.33 3.59
C ILE A 6 -0.52 -2.06 4.31
N SER A 7 0.33 -1.60 5.22
CA SER A 7 0.00 -0.47 6.09
C SER A 7 1.04 0.63 6.02
N ALA A 8 0.64 1.84 6.40
CA ALA A 8 1.53 2.99 6.44
C ALA A 8 2.57 2.81 7.55
N LYS A 9 3.83 2.95 7.20
CA LYS A 9 4.96 2.82 8.11
C LYS A 9 5.07 4.03 9.02
N ASN A 10 4.70 5.20 8.51
CA ASN A 10 4.84 6.46 9.21
C ASN A 10 3.85 7.46 8.64
N ASN A 11 3.88 8.70 9.14
CA ASN A 11 3.06 9.78 8.61
C ASN A 11 3.81 10.49 7.49
N TRP A 12 3.14 10.64 6.34
CA TRP A 12 3.70 11.32 5.18
C TRP A 12 2.67 12.30 4.62
N ASN A 13 3.12 13.43 4.12
CA ASN A 13 2.25 14.43 3.49
C ASN A 13 2.91 14.93 2.21
N TRP A 14 2.34 14.54 1.07
CA TRP A 14 2.84 14.93 -0.25
C TRP A 14 1.95 15.95 -0.94
N GLY A 15 0.93 16.44 -0.24
CA GLY A 15 0.00 17.43 -0.80
C GLY A 15 -1.45 17.11 -0.48
N THR A 16 -2.35 17.92 -1.00
CA THR A 16 -3.79 17.73 -0.83
C THR A 16 -4.23 16.40 -1.40
N GLY A 17 -4.91 15.59 -0.59
CA GLY A 17 -5.33 14.26 -0.99
C GLY A 17 -4.21 13.24 -1.02
N LYS A 18 -3.01 13.62 -0.56
CA LYS A 18 -1.83 12.75 -0.56
C LYS A 18 -1.22 12.65 0.83
N GLN A 19 -2.07 12.48 1.83
CA GLN A 19 -1.64 12.31 3.22
C GLN A 19 -1.74 10.85 3.61
N LEU A 20 -0.59 10.25 3.91
CA LEU A 20 -0.49 8.88 4.38
C LEU A 20 -0.27 8.91 5.88
N VAL A 21 -1.21 8.37 6.65
CA VAL A 21 -1.19 8.39 8.12
C VAL A 21 -0.85 7.00 8.63
N LYS A 22 0.04 6.93 9.61
CA LYS A 22 0.41 5.68 10.25
C LYS A 22 -0.85 4.95 10.74
N GLY A 23 -0.98 3.68 10.36
CA GLY A 23 -2.15 2.88 10.69
C GLY A 23 -3.14 2.73 9.54
N MET A 24 -3.04 3.56 8.50
CA MET A 24 -3.82 3.33 7.29
C MET A 24 -3.35 2.04 6.64
N PHE A 25 -4.28 1.21 6.22
CA PHE A 25 -3.93 -0.08 5.63
C PHE A 25 -4.90 -0.50 4.54
N ILE A 26 -4.42 -1.39 3.68
CA ILE A 26 -5.28 -2.13 2.74
C ILE A 26 -4.90 -3.60 2.83
N GLU A 27 -5.78 -4.45 2.31
CA GLU A 27 -5.50 -5.88 2.19
C GLU A 27 -5.46 -6.26 0.72
N LEU A 28 -4.48 -7.08 0.37
CA LEU A 28 -4.27 -7.50 -1.02
C LEU A 28 -4.02 -8.99 -1.05
N SER A 29 -4.74 -9.69 -1.92
CA SER A 29 -4.57 -11.12 -2.15
C SER A 29 -3.72 -11.33 -3.40
N THR A 30 -2.68 -12.16 -3.27
CA THR A 30 -1.80 -12.49 -4.39
C THR A 30 -1.74 -14.01 -4.58
N PRO A 31 -1.46 -14.48 -5.82
CA PRO A 31 -1.36 -15.93 -6.08
C PRO A 31 -0.06 -16.54 -5.57
N THR A 32 0.92 -15.74 -5.16
CA THR A 32 2.22 -16.21 -4.72
C THR A 32 2.53 -15.76 -3.29
N THR A 33 3.63 -16.24 -2.73
CA THR A 33 4.12 -15.82 -1.41
C THR A 33 5.15 -14.70 -1.50
N THR A 34 5.40 -14.17 -2.68
CA THR A 34 6.30 -13.04 -2.87
C THR A 34 5.63 -11.75 -2.36
N PRO A 35 6.26 -11.01 -1.44
CA PRO A 35 5.68 -9.76 -0.93
C PRO A 35 5.40 -8.76 -2.05
N PRO A 36 4.16 -8.25 -2.16
CA PRO A 36 3.80 -7.36 -3.27
C PRO A 36 4.53 -6.02 -3.25
N LEU A 37 5.04 -5.55 -2.11
CA LEU A 37 5.83 -4.33 -2.05
C LEU A 37 7.13 -4.44 -2.84
N GLY A 38 7.65 -5.65 -3.01
CA GLY A 38 8.85 -5.89 -3.80
C GLY A 38 8.60 -6.06 -5.28
N VAL A 39 7.33 -6.00 -5.72
CA VAL A 39 6.96 -6.21 -7.12
C VAL A 39 6.37 -4.91 -7.67
N VAL A 40 7.07 -4.30 -8.64
CA VAL A 40 6.71 -2.99 -9.18
C VAL A 40 5.27 -2.96 -9.73
N SER A 41 4.84 -4.03 -10.38
CA SER A 41 3.50 -4.08 -10.97
C SER A 41 2.38 -4.02 -9.93
N TYR A 42 2.65 -4.38 -8.69
CA TYR A 42 1.67 -4.28 -7.62
C TYR A 42 1.59 -2.89 -6.99
N HIS A 43 2.58 -2.03 -7.22
CA HIS A 43 2.56 -0.68 -6.62
C HIS A 43 1.35 0.13 -7.11
N GLU A 44 0.98 -0.02 -8.36
CA GLU A 44 -0.20 0.65 -8.91
C GLU A 44 -1.48 0.10 -8.27
N VAL A 45 -1.57 -1.21 -8.09
CA VAL A 45 -2.71 -1.86 -7.44
C VAL A 45 -2.85 -1.38 -5.99
N ILE A 46 -1.73 -1.28 -5.29
CA ILE A 46 -1.70 -0.80 -3.90
C ILE A 46 -2.18 0.65 -3.83
N ALA A 47 -1.67 1.51 -4.72
CA ALA A 47 -2.08 2.91 -4.78
C ALA A 47 -3.58 3.03 -5.03
N LYS A 48 -4.10 2.26 -5.98
CA LYS A 48 -5.51 2.26 -6.31
C LYS A 48 -6.38 1.82 -5.13
N ALA A 49 -5.92 0.80 -4.40
CA ALA A 49 -6.64 0.30 -3.23
C ALA A 49 -6.72 1.34 -2.12
N PHE A 50 -5.60 2.03 -1.83
CA PHE A 50 -5.59 3.12 -0.87
C PHE A 50 -6.48 4.27 -1.30
N ASN A 51 -6.40 4.66 -2.57
CA ASN A 51 -7.19 5.76 -3.10
C ASN A 51 -8.68 5.49 -3.02
N THR A 52 -9.09 4.26 -3.26
CA THR A 52 -10.49 3.85 -3.17
C THR A 52 -10.95 3.83 -1.71
N LYS A 53 -10.14 3.28 -0.81
CA LYS A 53 -10.53 3.10 0.60
C LYS A 53 -10.56 4.43 1.37
N TYR A 54 -9.61 5.31 1.11
CA TYR A 54 -9.43 6.54 1.88
C TYR A 54 -9.73 7.82 1.11
N SER A 55 -10.22 7.70 -0.11
CA SER A 55 -10.52 8.84 -0.99
C SER A 55 -9.29 9.74 -1.19
N THR A 56 -8.14 9.11 -1.38
CA THR A 56 -6.86 9.79 -1.58
C THR A 56 -6.44 9.76 -3.05
N ASN A 57 -5.30 10.36 -3.35
CA ASN A 57 -4.77 10.42 -4.71
C ASN A 57 -3.27 10.09 -4.71
N PHE A 58 -2.92 8.95 -4.12
CA PHE A 58 -1.53 8.51 -4.05
C PHE A 58 -1.01 8.06 -5.42
N ASP A 59 0.26 8.37 -5.67
CA ASP A 59 0.97 7.91 -6.85
C ASP A 59 1.62 6.55 -6.55
N LYS A 60 1.69 5.69 -7.56
CA LYS A 60 2.33 4.38 -7.40
C LYS A 60 3.80 4.49 -6.95
N SER A 61 4.47 5.59 -7.30
CA SER A 61 5.86 5.83 -6.90
C SER A 61 6.04 5.96 -5.39
N LYS A 62 4.95 6.22 -4.65
CA LYS A 62 4.96 6.33 -3.20
C LYS A 62 4.55 5.05 -2.49
N MET A 63 4.12 4.04 -3.23
CA MET A 63 3.60 2.78 -2.67
C MET A 63 4.69 1.71 -2.65
N ASN A 64 5.76 1.97 -1.92
CA ASN A 64 6.89 1.07 -1.83
C ASN A 64 7.32 0.84 -0.37
N ALA A 65 8.35 0.02 -0.16
CA ALA A 65 8.80 -0.38 1.17
C ALA A 65 9.41 0.78 1.98
N SER A 66 9.72 1.90 1.34
CA SER A 66 10.20 3.09 2.05
C SER A 66 9.10 3.74 2.89
N TYR A 67 7.84 3.59 2.47
CA TYR A 67 6.70 4.23 3.09
C TYR A 67 5.70 3.27 3.71
N LEU A 68 5.72 2.01 3.30
CA LEU A 68 4.73 1.01 3.69
C LEU A 68 5.38 -0.22 4.29
N ILE A 69 4.58 -0.94 5.09
CA ILE A 69 4.94 -2.24 5.65
C ILE A 69 4.00 -3.28 5.05
N CYS A 70 4.56 -4.41 4.65
CA CYS A 70 3.79 -5.51 4.09
C CYS A 70 3.87 -6.70 5.05
N GLU A 71 2.72 -7.16 5.54
CA GLU A 71 2.63 -8.28 6.46
C GLU A 71 1.78 -9.39 5.85
N LYS A 72 2.26 -10.63 5.97
CA LYS A 72 1.49 -11.79 5.55
C LYS A 72 0.39 -12.03 6.59
N ASN A 73 -0.86 -12.07 6.13
CA ASN A 73 -2.03 -12.14 7.01
C ASN A 73 -2.89 -13.39 6.78
N GLY A 74 -2.39 -14.33 6.02
CA GLY A 74 -3.17 -15.55 5.78
C GLY A 74 -2.48 -16.54 4.88
#